data_06cb8eb6f8200d508e21f5d98ca76734
#
_entry.id   06cb8eb6f8200d508e21f5d98ca76734
#
_cell.length_a   1.000
_cell.length_b   1.000
_cell.length_c   1.000
_cell.angle_alpha   90.00
_cell.angle_beta   90.00
_cell.angle_gamma   90.00
#
_symmetry.space_group_name_H-M   'P 1'
#
loop_
_entity.id
_entity.type
_entity.pdbx_description
1 polymer ?
#
loop_
_entity_poly.entity_id
_entity_poly.type
_entity_poly.pdbx_seq_one_letter_code
_entity_poly.pdbx_strand_id
1 'polypeptide(L)'
;SVLTGANIAAKDLIYLGVSGDGDSASIGLGQFAHAVRRGVNMTYIVENNGVYGLTKGQFSATSDKGSKAKKGAENKDSPIDLVMLALQLGATYVGRSFSGDKHQLV
;
A
#
# COMPACT_ATOMS: atom_id res chain seq x y z
N SER A 1 -9.41 6.93 -3.48
CA SER A 1 -10.38 8.01 -3.83
C SER A 1 -11.80 7.66 -3.43
N VAL A 2 -12.29 6.43 -3.69
CA VAL A 2 -13.67 6.03 -3.35
C VAL A 2 -13.94 6.20 -1.84
N LEU A 3 -13.08 5.68 -0.97
CA LEU A 3 -13.23 5.83 0.49
C LEU A 3 -13.19 7.29 0.94
N THR A 4 -12.39 8.12 0.28
CA THR A 4 -12.37 9.57 0.56
C THR A 4 -13.74 10.20 0.30
N GLY A 5 -14.34 9.90 -0.85
CA GLY A 5 -15.67 10.38 -1.19
C GLY A 5 -16.75 9.85 -0.24
N ALA A 6 -16.72 8.57 0.08
CA ALA A 6 -17.65 7.95 1.03
C ALA A 6 -17.54 8.58 2.43
N ASN A 7 -16.30 8.80 2.94
CA ASN A 7 -16.07 9.44 4.23
C ASN A 7 -16.57 10.88 4.29
N ILE A 8 -16.52 11.62 3.19
CA ILE A 8 -17.09 12.97 3.09
C ILE A 8 -18.62 12.92 3.15
N ALA A 9 -19.21 11.91 2.48
CA ALA A 9 -20.67 11.78 2.40
C ALA A 9 -21.31 11.26 3.70
N ALA A 10 -20.64 10.39 4.45
CA ALA A 10 -21.14 9.81 5.69
C ALA A 10 -20.01 9.69 6.72
N LYS A 11 -19.92 10.62 7.65
CA LYS A 11 -18.82 10.73 8.62
C LYS A 11 -18.94 9.81 9.83
N ASP A 12 -20.09 9.22 10.04
CA ASP A 12 -20.45 8.36 11.17
C ASP A 12 -20.11 6.88 10.95
N LEU A 13 -19.62 6.51 9.75
CA LEU A 13 -19.23 5.16 9.41
C LEU A 13 -17.74 4.91 9.64
N ILE A 14 -17.40 3.65 9.89
CA ILE A 14 -16.02 3.17 9.91
C ILE A 14 -15.60 2.78 8.51
N TYR A 15 -14.48 3.32 8.06
CA TYR A 15 -13.95 3.07 6.71
C TYR A 15 -12.70 2.21 6.75
N LEU A 16 -12.75 1.10 6.03
CA LEU A 16 -11.65 0.16 5.86
C LEU A 16 -11.37 -0.01 4.37
N GLY A 17 -10.14 0.29 3.95
CA GLY A 17 -9.64 0.00 2.63
C GLY A 17 -8.60 -1.11 2.68
N VAL A 18 -8.68 -2.05 1.74
CA VAL A 18 -7.68 -3.09 1.54
C VAL A 18 -7.26 -3.07 0.07
N SER A 19 -5.97 -3.12 -0.18
CA SER A 19 -5.42 -3.04 -1.53
C SER A 19 -4.07 -3.72 -1.61
N GLY A 20 -3.70 -4.18 -2.79
CA GLY A 20 -2.34 -4.67 -3.05
C GLY A 20 -1.31 -3.55 -3.14
N ASP A 21 -0.06 -3.92 -3.05
CA ASP A 21 1.09 -3.00 -3.16
C ASP A 21 1.21 -2.41 -4.57
N GLY A 22 0.93 -3.17 -5.61
CA GLY A 22 0.91 -2.68 -6.98
C GLY A 22 -0.14 -1.59 -7.19
N ASP A 23 -1.33 -1.77 -6.63
CA ASP A 23 -2.39 -0.77 -6.70
C ASP A 23 -2.05 0.47 -5.89
N SER A 24 -1.46 0.31 -4.70
CA SER A 24 -1.19 1.40 -3.77
C SER A 24 0.09 2.17 -4.07
N ALA A 25 1.18 1.47 -4.39
CA ALA A 25 2.51 2.06 -4.55
C ALA A 25 2.89 2.37 -6.00
N SER A 26 2.26 1.69 -6.98
CA SER A 26 2.52 1.96 -8.40
C SER A 26 1.41 2.83 -8.99
N ILE A 27 0.26 2.24 -9.28
CA ILE A 27 -0.84 2.95 -9.99
C ILE A 27 -1.45 4.04 -9.11
N GLY A 28 -1.69 3.73 -7.84
CA GLY A 28 -2.43 4.57 -6.90
C GLY A 28 -1.58 5.44 -5.99
N LEU A 29 -0.27 5.58 -6.23
CA LEU A 29 0.62 6.30 -5.31
C LEU A 29 0.16 7.73 -5.01
N GLY A 30 -0.30 8.46 -6.02
CA GLY A 30 -0.86 9.79 -5.84
C GLY A 30 -2.13 9.78 -4.99
N GLN A 31 -3.00 8.80 -5.18
CA GLN A 31 -4.22 8.64 -4.39
C GLN A 31 -3.92 8.31 -2.92
N PHE A 32 -2.97 7.40 -2.69
CA PHE A 32 -2.48 7.05 -1.37
C PHE A 32 -1.91 8.29 -0.67
N ALA A 33 -0.97 8.98 -1.30
CA ALA A 33 -0.33 10.17 -0.75
C ALA A 33 -1.34 11.26 -0.38
N HIS A 34 -2.30 11.54 -1.25
CA HIS A 34 -3.30 12.56 -1.00
C HIS A 34 -4.35 12.16 0.04
N ALA A 35 -4.70 10.87 0.15
CA ALA A 35 -5.60 10.39 1.20
C ALA A 35 -4.94 10.55 2.59
N VAL A 36 -3.67 10.16 2.73
CA VAL A 36 -2.91 10.36 3.97
C VAL A 36 -2.76 11.85 4.28
N ARG A 37 -2.32 12.66 3.33
CA ARG A 37 -2.12 14.11 3.52
C ARG A 37 -3.39 14.85 3.93
N ARG A 38 -4.56 14.39 3.47
CA ARG A 38 -5.87 14.98 3.85
C ARG A 38 -6.35 14.53 5.22
N GLY A 39 -5.71 13.56 5.85
CA GLY A 39 -6.14 13.01 7.13
C GLY A 39 -7.53 12.37 7.06
N VAL A 40 -7.82 11.67 5.95
CA VAL A 40 -9.11 10.96 5.80
C VAL A 40 -9.25 9.94 6.93
N ASN A 41 -10.38 10.00 7.65
CA ASN A 41 -10.64 9.08 8.77
C ASN A 41 -10.96 7.68 8.23
N MET A 42 -9.91 6.89 7.99
CA MET A 42 -10.03 5.51 7.53
C MET A 42 -8.82 4.69 7.97
N THR A 43 -9.00 3.39 8.06
CA THR A 43 -7.91 2.40 8.11
C THR A 43 -7.64 1.92 6.71
N TYR A 44 -6.36 1.91 6.30
CA TYR A 44 -5.96 1.44 4.98
C TYR A 44 -4.90 0.35 5.12
N ILE A 45 -5.21 -0.84 4.63
CA ILE A 45 -4.34 -2.01 4.70
C ILE A 45 -3.75 -2.26 3.32
N VAL A 46 -2.43 -2.35 3.24
CA VAL A 46 -1.72 -2.72 2.02
C VAL A 46 -1.16 -4.13 2.16
N GLU A 47 -1.64 -5.03 1.33
CA GLU A 47 -1.11 -6.40 1.21
C GLU A 47 0.12 -6.37 0.31
N ASN A 48 1.30 -6.23 0.95
CA ASN A 48 2.56 -6.05 0.25
C ASN A 48 3.27 -7.38 0.01
N ASN A 49 3.24 -7.87 -1.22
CA ASN A 49 3.98 -9.04 -1.66
C ASN A 49 5.02 -8.73 -2.76
N GLY A 50 5.20 -7.47 -3.14
CA GLY A 50 6.18 -7.01 -4.11
C GLY A 50 5.84 -7.28 -5.57
N VAL A 51 4.65 -7.81 -5.89
CA VAL A 51 4.31 -8.22 -7.25
C VAL A 51 2.87 -7.96 -7.64
N TYR A 52 2.62 -7.85 -8.94
CA TYR A 52 1.29 -7.99 -9.52
C TYR A 52 1.00 -9.48 -9.75
N GLY A 53 0.32 -10.15 -8.82
CA GLY A 53 0.07 -11.58 -8.87
C GLY A 53 -0.82 -12.01 -10.03
N LEU A 54 -1.94 -11.33 -10.24
CA LEU A 54 -2.96 -11.67 -11.25
C LEU A 54 -2.41 -11.62 -12.68
N THR A 55 -1.57 -10.66 -12.97
CA THR A 55 -1.03 -10.41 -14.32
C THR A 55 0.30 -11.12 -14.60
N LYS A 56 0.61 -12.20 -13.90
CA LYS A 56 1.76 -13.10 -14.04
C LYS A 56 3.08 -12.62 -13.41
N GLY A 57 3.02 -11.77 -12.39
CA GLY A 57 4.17 -11.51 -11.51
C GLY A 57 5.13 -10.45 -12.03
N GLN A 58 4.61 -9.36 -12.56
CA GLN A 58 5.39 -8.13 -12.77
C GLN A 58 5.80 -7.55 -11.42
N PHE A 59 6.91 -6.84 -11.39
CA PHE A 59 7.32 -6.09 -10.21
C PHE A 59 6.31 -4.98 -9.88
N SER A 60 6.00 -4.85 -8.60
CA SER A 60 5.37 -3.63 -8.11
C SER A 60 6.43 -2.61 -7.71
N ALA A 61 6.02 -1.40 -7.40
CA ALA A 61 6.94 -0.36 -6.94
C ALA A 61 7.54 -0.64 -5.54
N THR A 62 7.07 -1.67 -4.83
CA THR A 62 7.62 -2.13 -3.55
C THR A 62 8.54 -3.33 -3.67
N SER A 63 8.76 -3.85 -4.88
CA SER A 63 9.66 -4.98 -5.12
C SER A 63 11.10 -4.65 -4.76
N ASP A 64 11.77 -5.57 -4.08
CA ASP A 64 13.18 -5.40 -3.75
C ASP A 64 14.04 -5.30 -5.02
N LYS A 65 15.04 -4.43 -4.96
CA LYS A 65 16.06 -4.34 -6.00
C LYS A 65 16.80 -5.67 -6.13
N GLY A 66 16.95 -6.17 -7.34
CA GLY A 66 17.57 -7.46 -7.61
C GLY A 66 16.57 -8.63 -7.62
N SER A 67 15.30 -8.41 -7.30
CA SER A 67 14.27 -9.44 -7.45
C SER A 67 14.17 -9.93 -8.89
N LYS A 68 13.86 -11.21 -9.07
CA LYS A 68 13.74 -11.81 -10.42
C LYS A 68 12.29 -12.16 -10.74
N ALA A 69 11.80 -11.66 -11.86
CA ALA A 69 10.52 -12.10 -12.40
C ALA A 69 10.59 -13.54 -12.92
N LYS A 70 9.44 -14.20 -13.08
CA LYS A 70 9.36 -15.56 -13.63
C LYS A 70 10.05 -15.73 -15.00
N LYS A 71 10.13 -14.66 -15.79
CA LYS A 71 10.81 -14.66 -17.11
C LYS A 71 12.28 -14.24 -17.04
N GLY A 72 12.90 -14.21 -15.85
CA GLY A 72 14.32 -13.92 -15.66
C GLY A 72 14.71 -12.44 -15.68
N ALA A 73 13.78 -11.53 -15.93
CA ALA A 73 14.06 -10.10 -15.79
C ALA A 73 14.36 -9.75 -14.32
N GLU A 74 15.31 -8.85 -14.09
CA GLU A 74 15.72 -8.39 -12.77
C GLU A 74 15.21 -6.97 -12.51
N ASN A 75 14.67 -6.73 -11.31
CA ASN A 75 14.26 -5.41 -10.89
C ASN A 75 15.49 -4.53 -10.62
N LYS A 76 15.63 -3.44 -11.36
CA LYS A 76 16.73 -2.48 -11.22
C LYS A 76 16.36 -1.28 -10.34
N ASP A 77 15.07 -1.08 -10.07
CA ASP A 77 14.55 0.06 -9.34
C ASP A 77 14.62 -0.17 -7.83
N SER A 78 14.77 0.91 -7.08
CA SER A 78 14.67 0.89 -5.62
C SER A 78 13.21 0.86 -5.20
N PRO A 79 12.85 0.08 -4.15
CA PRO A 79 11.48 0.01 -3.70
C PRO A 79 11.00 1.32 -3.08
N ILE A 80 9.71 1.61 -3.26
CA ILE A 80 9.02 2.65 -2.51
C ILE A 80 8.68 2.11 -1.12
N ASP A 81 9.11 2.81 -0.08
CA ASP A 81 8.71 2.52 1.30
C ASP A 81 7.42 3.30 1.65
N LEU A 82 6.29 2.61 1.57
CA LEU A 82 4.98 3.20 1.90
C LEU A 82 4.85 3.60 3.38
N VAL A 83 5.56 2.92 4.29
CA VAL A 83 5.58 3.26 5.72
C VAL A 83 6.25 4.61 5.93
N MET A 84 7.44 4.78 5.39
CA MET A 84 8.17 6.05 5.47
C MET A 84 7.40 7.18 4.78
N LEU A 85 6.80 6.90 3.64
CA LEU A 85 5.97 7.88 2.93
C LEU A 85 4.75 8.29 3.77
N ALA A 86 4.04 7.34 4.38
CA ALA A 86 2.88 7.63 5.21
C ALA A 86 3.25 8.48 6.44
N LEU A 87 4.37 8.15 7.10
CA LEU A 87 4.91 8.95 8.21
C LEU A 87 5.24 10.38 7.77
N GLN A 88 5.93 10.53 6.65
CA GLN A 88 6.29 11.84 6.10
C GLN A 88 5.07 12.69 5.75
N LEU A 89 3.98 12.06 5.32
CA LEU A 89 2.72 12.74 4.96
C LEU A 89 1.80 12.99 6.17
N GLY A 90 2.20 12.57 7.37
CA GLY A 90 1.49 12.87 8.62
C GLY A 90 0.38 11.88 8.98
N ALA A 91 0.51 10.61 8.60
CA ALA A 91 -0.40 9.57 9.09
C ALA A 91 -0.37 9.50 10.62
N THR A 92 -1.53 9.41 11.25
CA THR A 92 -1.67 9.37 12.71
C THR A 92 -1.24 8.04 13.32
N TYR A 93 -1.32 6.97 12.54
CA TYR A 93 -0.86 5.64 12.91
C TYR A 93 -0.28 4.94 11.69
N VAL A 94 0.86 4.29 11.85
CA VAL A 94 1.47 3.44 10.81
C VAL A 94 1.99 2.18 11.47
N GLY A 95 1.55 1.03 10.99
CA GLY A 95 1.99 -0.28 11.46
C GLY A 95 2.53 -1.11 10.30
N ARG A 96 3.52 -1.95 10.58
CA ARG A 96 4.00 -2.98 9.66
C ARG A 96 3.99 -4.31 10.38
N SER A 97 3.43 -5.31 9.74
CA SER A 97 3.31 -6.66 10.27
C SER A 97 3.67 -7.68 9.19
N PHE A 98 3.96 -8.90 9.61
CA PHE A 98 4.24 -10.01 8.70
C PHE A 98 3.17 -11.10 8.86
N SER A 99 2.49 -11.45 7.77
CA SER A 99 1.41 -12.44 7.78
C SER A 99 1.86 -13.85 8.22
N GLY A 100 3.16 -14.15 8.17
CA GLY A 100 3.73 -15.39 8.67
C GLY A 100 3.91 -15.43 10.19
N ASP A 101 3.88 -14.28 10.87
CA ASP A 101 3.94 -14.17 12.33
C ASP A 101 2.56 -13.75 12.88
N LYS A 102 1.74 -14.76 13.19
CA LYS A 102 0.37 -14.54 13.66
C LYS A 102 0.30 -13.81 15.00
N HIS A 103 1.28 -13.98 15.88
CA HIS A 103 1.30 -13.32 17.19
C HIS A 103 1.59 -11.83 17.06
N GLN A 104 2.37 -11.45 16.08
CA GLN A 104 2.70 -10.05 15.82
C GLN A 104 1.60 -9.38 14.98
N LEU A 105 0.87 -10.13 14.16
CA LEU A 105 -0.19 -9.61 13.30
C LEU A 105 -1.48 -9.27 14.08
N VAL A 106 -1.80 -9.99 15.13
CA VAL A 106 -3.00 -9.86 15.98
C VAL A 106 -2.63 -9.17 17.29
#